data_d618d4dceb83e613d81773463d8967e9
#
_entry.id   d618d4dceb83e613d81773463d8967e9
#
_cell.length_a   1.000
_cell.length_b   1.000
_cell.length_c   1.000
_cell.angle_alpha   90.00
_cell.angle_beta   90.00
_cell.angle_gamma   90.00
#
_symmetry.space_group_name_H-M   'P 1'
#
loop_
_entity.id
_entity.type
_entity.pdbx_description
1 polymer ?
#
loop_
_entity_poly.entity_id
_entity_poly.type
_entity_poly.pdbx_seq_one_letter_code
_entity_poly.pdbx_strand_id
1 'polypeptide(L)'
;MPSPTTIREAPMQDKINLAEKLALLTEPYVPGIVGHMNDYKLQVVKVRGPFVWHRHEETDDFFLVIRGRLTIHLRDRDIVLTPGELFVVPRGVEHCPEAEEETEVLLIEPDGTVNTGDAGGKLTAAPREL
;
A
#
# COMPACT_ATOMS: atom_id res chain seq x y z
N MET A 1 29.25 -17.30 14.50
CA MET A 1 27.97 -17.16 13.80
C MET A 1 27.60 -15.70 13.72
N PRO A 2 27.45 -15.17 12.55
CA PRO A 2 26.99 -13.81 12.46
C PRO A 2 25.57 -13.71 13.01
N SER A 3 25.31 -12.62 13.70
CA SER A 3 24.00 -12.35 14.22
C SER A 3 23.01 -12.07 13.07
N PRO A 4 21.84 -12.66 13.08
CA PRO A 4 20.82 -12.35 12.08
C PRO A 4 20.12 -11.03 12.40
N THR A 5 20.90 -9.98 12.59
CA THR A 5 20.33 -8.68 13.01
C THR A 5 19.39 -8.10 11.98
N THR A 6 19.52 -8.52 10.72
CA THR A 6 18.64 -8.07 9.64
C THR A 6 17.39 -8.92 9.50
N ILE A 7 17.33 -10.05 10.20
CA ILE A 7 16.19 -10.95 10.14
C ILE A 7 15.30 -10.67 11.34
N ARG A 8 14.05 -10.34 11.05
CA ARG A 8 13.05 -10.16 12.09
C ARG A 8 12.79 -11.49 12.78
N GLU A 9 13.01 -11.54 14.07
CA GLU A 9 12.55 -12.63 14.91
C GLU A 9 11.21 -12.20 15.50
N ALA A 10 10.14 -12.77 15.01
CA ALA A 10 8.81 -12.48 15.48
C ALA A 10 8.07 -13.77 15.75
N PRO A 11 7.11 -13.77 16.66
CA PRO A 11 6.24 -14.93 16.82
C PRO A 11 5.54 -15.22 15.50
N MET A 12 5.21 -16.50 15.31
CA MET A 12 4.49 -16.91 14.12
C MET A 12 3.17 -16.14 14.03
N GLN A 13 2.91 -15.55 12.89
CA GLN A 13 1.64 -14.89 12.59
C GLN A 13 0.60 -15.97 12.27
N ASP A 14 -0.64 -15.74 12.68
CA ASP A 14 -1.75 -16.58 12.27
C ASP A 14 -2.18 -16.21 10.84
N LYS A 15 -3.03 -17.02 10.25
CA LYS A 15 -3.59 -16.68 8.94
C LYS A 15 -4.34 -15.35 9.03
N ILE A 16 -4.30 -14.61 7.96
CA ILE A 16 -4.89 -13.28 7.88
C ILE A 16 -6.06 -13.32 6.91
N ASN A 17 -7.22 -12.88 7.39
CA ASN A 17 -8.38 -12.69 6.55
C ASN A 17 -8.45 -11.21 6.17
N LEU A 18 -8.23 -10.90 4.91
CA LEU A 18 -8.14 -9.52 4.46
C LEU A 18 -9.46 -8.77 4.60
N ALA A 19 -10.59 -9.45 4.38
CA ALA A 19 -11.89 -8.80 4.54
C ALA A 19 -12.16 -8.38 5.98
N GLU A 20 -11.78 -9.23 6.95
CA GLU A 20 -11.91 -8.89 8.36
C GLU A 20 -11.02 -7.69 8.73
N LYS A 21 -9.81 -7.66 8.22
CA LYS A 21 -8.88 -6.56 8.49
C LYS A 21 -9.34 -5.26 7.86
N LEU A 22 -9.82 -5.32 6.62
CA LEU A 22 -10.35 -4.15 5.92
C LEU A 22 -11.56 -3.56 6.63
N ALA A 23 -12.38 -4.40 7.26
CA ALA A 23 -13.54 -3.92 8.03
C ALA A 23 -13.15 -3.04 9.22
N LEU A 24 -11.90 -3.10 9.68
CA LEU A 24 -11.41 -2.27 10.77
C LEU A 24 -10.99 -0.86 10.30
N LEU A 25 -10.83 -0.66 9.00
CA LEU A 25 -10.45 0.63 8.44
C LEU A 25 -11.69 1.47 8.19
N THR A 26 -11.67 2.71 8.67
CA THR A 26 -12.82 3.63 8.58
C THR A 26 -12.53 4.86 7.73
N GLU A 27 -11.27 5.13 7.43
CA GLU A 27 -10.87 6.32 6.70
C GLU A 27 -10.08 5.96 5.44
N PRO A 28 -10.34 6.63 4.31
CA PRO A 28 -9.56 6.40 3.10
C PRO A 28 -8.12 6.86 3.30
N TYR A 29 -7.21 6.19 2.63
CA TYR A 29 -5.78 6.50 2.59
C TYR A 29 -5.04 6.35 3.93
N VAL A 30 -5.65 5.75 4.94
CA VAL A 30 -4.96 5.36 6.17
C VAL A 30 -4.71 3.86 6.11
N PRO A 31 -3.48 3.42 5.76
CA PRO A 31 -3.21 1.99 5.61
C PRO A 31 -3.16 1.25 6.93
N GLY A 32 -3.53 -0.03 6.88
CA GLY A 32 -3.42 -0.91 8.01
C GLY A 32 -2.44 -2.04 7.75
N ILE A 33 -1.47 -2.23 8.63
CA ILE A 33 -0.52 -3.33 8.54
C ILE A 33 -1.21 -4.59 9.03
N VAL A 34 -1.25 -5.61 8.18
CA VAL A 34 -1.88 -6.89 8.49
C VAL A 34 -0.86 -8.00 8.75
N GLY A 35 0.36 -7.82 8.31
CA GLY A 35 1.41 -8.81 8.48
C GLY A 35 2.74 -8.32 7.97
N HIS A 36 3.74 -9.17 8.13
CA HIS A 36 5.10 -8.88 7.70
C HIS A 36 5.69 -10.08 6.97
N MET A 37 6.54 -9.78 6.02
CA MET A 37 7.31 -10.79 5.31
C MET A 37 8.71 -10.21 5.10
N ASN A 38 9.74 -10.84 5.69
CA ASN A 38 11.09 -10.26 5.72
C ASN A 38 11.03 -8.84 6.29
N ASP A 39 11.67 -7.89 5.65
CA ASP A 39 11.65 -6.48 6.05
C ASP A 39 10.50 -5.70 5.39
N TYR A 40 9.50 -6.41 4.90
CA TYR A 40 8.37 -5.82 4.22
C TYR A 40 7.13 -5.84 5.10
N LYS A 41 6.32 -4.81 4.97
CA LYS A 41 5.00 -4.78 5.57
C LYS A 41 3.96 -5.10 4.51
N LEU A 42 2.99 -5.92 4.92
CA LEU A 42 1.81 -6.24 4.12
C LEU A 42 0.70 -5.33 4.64
N GLN A 43 0.13 -4.52 3.77
CA GLN A 43 -0.86 -3.53 4.17
C GLN A 43 -2.12 -3.64 3.34
N VAL A 44 -3.24 -3.27 3.94
CA VAL A 44 -4.49 -3.02 3.23
C VAL A 44 -4.87 -1.56 3.40
N VAL A 45 -5.54 -1.02 2.41
CA VAL A 45 -5.98 0.38 2.44
C VAL A 45 -7.30 0.50 1.69
N LYS A 46 -8.15 1.39 2.16
CA LYS A 46 -9.33 1.83 1.41
C LYS A 46 -8.98 3.11 0.67
N VAL A 47 -9.32 3.14 -0.60
CA VAL A 47 -9.04 4.28 -1.48
C VAL A 47 -10.37 4.84 -1.94
N ARG A 48 -10.54 6.15 -1.80
CA ARG A 48 -11.70 6.88 -2.32
C ARG A 48 -11.28 8.32 -2.60
N GLY A 49 -11.64 8.81 -3.78
CA GLY A 49 -11.21 10.12 -4.23
C GLY A 49 -9.76 10.13 -4.69
N PRO A 50 -9.24 11.29 -5.05
CA PRO A 50 -7.86 11.41 -5.50
C PRO A 50 -6.88 11.36 -4.34
N PHE A 51 -5.74 10.74 -4.59
CA PHE A 51 -4.59 10.85 -3.70
C PHE A 51 -3.73 12.04 -4.15
N VAL A 52 -2.41 11.96 -3.98
CA VAL A 52 -1.48 12.99 -4.43
C VAL A 52 -0.52 12.42 -5.46
N TRP A 53 -0.04 13.27 -6.36
CA TRP A 53 1.07 12.91 -7.23
C TRP A 53 2.32 12.79 -6.38
N HIS A 54 2.99 11.65 -6.47
CA HIS A 54 4.18 11.37 -5.70
C HIS A 54 5.01 10.27 -6.35
N ARG A 55 6.19 10.07 -5.82
CA ARG A 55 7.06 8.97 -6.20
C ARG A 55 7.79 8.46 -4.98
N HIS A 56 8.22 7.21 -5.06
CA HIS A 56 9.10 6.60 -4.07
C HIS A 56 10.47 6.43 -4.69
N GLU A 57 11.47 7.07 -4.09
CA GLU A 57 12.82 7.11 -4.69
C GLU A 57 13.57 5.79 -4.52
N GLU A 58 13.25 5.03 -3.49
CA GLU A 58 14.06 3.88 -3.08
C GLU A 58 13.36 2.53 -3.27
N THR A 59 12.11 2.52 -3.68
CA THR A 59 11.37 1.27 -3.83
C THR A 59 10.34 1.36 -4.93
N ASP A 60 10.05 0.21 -5.52
CA ASP A 60 8.88 0.06 -6.38
C ASP A 60 7.62 0.10 -5.52
N ASP A 61 6.49 0.41 -6.13
CA ASP A 61 5.23 0.55 -5.42
C ASP A 61 4.21 -0.45 -5.97
N PHE A 62 3.80 -1.39 -5.14
CA PHE A 62 2.96 -2.53 -5.50
C PHE A 62 1.50 -2.25 -5.14
N PHE A 63 0.60 -2.46 -6.11
CA PHE A 63 -0.84 -2.34 -5.92
C PHE A 63 -1.54 -3.59 -6.42
N LEU A 64 -2.39 -4.18 -5.59
CA LEU A 64 -3.31 -5.26 -5.99
C LEU A 64 -4.71 -4.89 -5.54
N VAL A 65 -5.64 -4.80 -6.48
CA VAL A 65 -7.03 -4.50 -6.14
C VAL A 65 -7.74 -5.76 -5.66
N ILE A 66 -8.32 -5.67 -4.47
CA ILE A 66 -9.13 -6.73 -3.86
C ILE A 66 -10.58 -6.53 -4.23
N ARG A 67 -11.06 -5.29 -4.17
CA ARG A 67 -12.46 -4.93 -4.45
C ARG A 67 -12.51 -3.50 -4.97
N GLY A 68 -13.38 -3.27 -5.92
CA GLY A 68 -13.56 -1.96 -6.51
C GLY A 68 -12.75 -1.76 -7.78
N ARG A 69 -12.33 -0.53 -8.02
CA ARG A 69 -11.62 -0.16 -9.23
C ARG A 69 -10.67 0.98 -8.92
N LEU A 70 -9.39 0.77 -9.18
CA LEU A 70 -8.35 1.75 -8.93
C LEU A 70 -7.80 2.27 -10.25
N THR A 71 -7.69 3.58 -10.37
CA THR A 71 -6.96 4.20 -11.48
C THR A 71 -5.64 4.73 -10.93
N ILE A 72 -4.54 4.29 -11.50
CA ILE A 72 -3.22 4.83 -11.19
C ILE A 72 -2.85 5.74 -12.37
N HIS A 73 -2.90 7.05 -12.12
CA HIS A 73 -2.48 8.03 -13.12
C HIS A 73 -0.96 8.04 -13.20
N LEU A 74 -0.44 7.82 -14.40
CA LEU A 74 0.95 8.10 -14.74
C LEU A 74 0.98 9.34 -15.60
N ARG A 75 2.15 9.93 -15.81
CA ARG A 75 2.23 11.18 -16.61
C ARG A 75 1.85 10.96 -18.07
N ASP A 76 2.05 9.76 -18.59
CA ASP A 76 1.80 9.44 -20.00
C ASP A 76 0.55 8.59 -20.23
N ARG A 77 -0.03 8.01 -19.17
CA ARG A 77 -1.21 7.14 -19.33
C ARG A 77 -1.82 6.81 -17.96
N ASP A 78 -2.99 6.22 -18.00
CA ASP A 78 -3.66 5.69 -16.83
C ASP A 78 -3.59 4.15 -16.83
N ILE A 79 -3.40 3.59 -15.66
CA ILE A 79 -3.50 2.15 -15.44
C ILE A 79 -4.74 1.91 -14.60
N VAL A 80 -5.69 1.15 -15.13
CA VAL A 80 -6.93 0.82 -14.43
C VAL A 80 -6.86 -0.63 -13.95
N LEU A 81 -7.07 -0.82 -12.65
CA LEU A 81 -7.05 -2.14 -12.01
C LEU A 81 -8.44 -2.48 -11.49
N THR A 82 -8.89 -3.69 -11.79
CA THR A 82 -10.11 -4.29 -11.23
C THR A 82 -9.72 -5.47 -10.33
N PRO A 83 -10.67 -6.08 -9.59
CA PRO A 83 -10.31 -7.11 -8.61
C PRO A 83 -9.45 -8.22 -9.18
N GLY A 84 -8.38 -8.55 -8.48
CA GLY A 84 -7.40 -9.56 -8.90
C GLY A 84 -6.32 -9.05 -9.83
N GLU A 85 -6.36 -7.78 -10.20
CA GLU A 85 -5.33 -7.18 -11.06
C GLU A 85 -4.33 -6.40 -10.22
N LEU A 86 -3.07 -6.45 -10.63
CA LEU A 86 -2.00 -5.75 -9.94
C LEU A 86 -1.15 -4.94 -10.91
N PHE A 87 -0.48 -3.94 -10.37
CA PHE A 87 0.50 -3.16 -11.10
C PHE A 87 1.62 -2.75 -10.15
N VAL A 88 2.84 -2.76 -10.67
CA VAL A 88 4.00 -2.29 -9.93
C VAL A 88 4.50 -1.01 -10.58
N VAL A 89 4.44 0.10 -9.84
CA VAL A 89 5.02 1.36 -10.27
C VAL A 89 6.51 1.31 -9.97
N PRO A 90 7.39 1.43 -10.98
CA PRO A 90 8.83 1.43 -10.73
C PRO A 90 9.26 2.59 -9.85
N ARG A 91 10.32 2.37 -9.07
CA ARG A 91 10.89 3.46 -8.25
C ARG A 91 11.15 4.70 -9.09
N GLY A 92 10.93 5.85 -8.50
CA GLY A 92 11.17 7.14 -9.16
C GLY A 92 10.10 7.57 -10.14
N VAL A 93 9.12 6.72 -10.45
CA VAL A 93 8.06 7.07 -11.39
C VAL A 93 6.93 7.79 -10.66
N GLU A 94 6.61 8.98 -11.12
CA GLU A 94 5.51 9.76 -10.56
C GLU A 94 4.16 9.13 -10.87
N HIS A 95 3.32 9.05 -9.87
CA HIS A 95 1.99 8.47 -10.01
C HIS A 95 1.01 9.06 -9.01
N CYS A 96 -0.28 8.93 -9.33
CA CYS A 96 -1.36 9.39 -8.47
C CYS A 96 -2.50 8.37 -8.50
N PRO A 97 -2.70 7.59 -7.45
CA PRO A 97 -3.86 6.70 -7.39
C PRO A 97 -5.14 7.45 -7.10
N GLU A 98 -6.23 6.95 -7.65
CA GLU A 98 -7.55 7.53 -7.50
C GLU A 98 -8.63 6.47 -7.65
N ALA A 99 -9.73 6.61 -6.92
CA ALA A 99 -10.90 5.77 -7.08
C ALA A 99 -12.17 6.61 -6.92
N GLU A 100 -13.14 6.42 -7.81
CA GLU A 100 -14.42 7.13 -7.72
C GLU A 100 -15.23 6.63 -6.54
N GLU A 101 -15.21 5.32 -6.32
CA GLU A 101 -15.90 4.67 -5.21
C GLU A 101 -14.89 3.97 -4.32
N GLU A 102 -15.29 3.64 -3.10
CA GLU A 102 -14.42 2.98 -2.16
C GLU A 102 -13.84 1.70 -2.76
N THR A 103 -12.53 1.63 -2.79
CA THR A 103 -11.76 0.53 -3.38
C THR A 103 -10.81 -0.02 -2.33
N GLU A 104 -10.67 -1.34 -2.29
CA GLU A 104 -9.84 -2.03 -1.34
C GLU A 104 -8.60 -2.57 -2.03
N VAL A 105 -7.43 -2.22 -1.50
CA VAL A 105 -6.14 -2.49 -2.14
C VAL A 105 -5.19 -3.15 -1.15
N LEU A 106 -4.43 -4.12 -1.63
CA LEU A 106 -3.30 -4.70 -0.91
C LEU A 106 -2.02 -4.02 -1.40
N LEU A 107 -1.20 -3.59 -0.46
CA LEU A 107 0.11 -3.00 -0.70
C LEU A 107 1.17 -3.85 -0.03
N ILE A 108 2.32 -4.00 -0.68
CA ILE A 108 3.48 -4.68 -0.11
C ILE A 108 4.66 -3.74 -0.32
N GLU A 109 5.30 -3.33 0.77
CA GLU A 109 6.40 -2.36 0.67
C GLU A 109 7.37 -2.51 1.85
N PRO A 110 8.61 -2.03 1.72
CA PRO A 110 9.55 -2.05 2.83
C PRO A 110 9.01 -1.31 4.05
N ASP A 111 9.35 -1.78 5.24
CA ASP A 111 9.05 -1.07 6.49
C ASP A 111 9.60 0.36 6.39
N GLY A 112 8.85 1.31 6.92
CA GLY A 112 9.26 2.71 6.92
C GLY A 112 8.91 3.49 5.65
N THR A 113 8.38 2.84 4.61
CA THR A 113 7.92 3.55 3.42
C THR A 113 6.75 4.46 3.79
N VAL A 114 6.86 5.74 3.42
CA VAL A 114 5.82 6.75 3.68
C VAL A 114 4.79 6.72 2.56
N ASN A 115 3.51 6.70 2.91
CA ASN A 115 2.43 6.54 1.93
C ASN A 115 2.38 7.61 0.83
N THR A 116 2.76 8.83 1.15
CA THR A 116 2.81 9.94 0.18
C THR A 116 4.17 10.09 -0.49
N GLY A 117 5.11 9.19 -0.25
CA GLY A 117 6.44 9.25 -0.86
C GLY A 117 7.12 10.58 -0.61
N ASP A 118 7.50 11.26 -1.70
CA ASP A 118 8.17 12.55 -1.64
C ASP A 118 7.23 13.75 -1.49
N ALA A 119 5.94 13.55 -1.63
CA ALA A 119 4.98 14.66 -1.67
C ALA A 119 4.66 15.26 -0.29
N GLY A 120 4.55 14.41 0.74
CA GLY A 120 4.07 14.87 2.05
C GLY A 120 2.63 15.38 1.98
N GLY A 121 2.26 16.23 2.91
CA GLY A 121 0.97 16.91 2.91
C GLY A 121 -0.09 16.25 3.77
N LYS A 122 -1.35 16.66 3.57
CA LYS A 122 -2.49 16.26 4.41
C LYS A 122 -2.78 14.77 4.42
N LEU A 123 -2.49 14.09 3.31
CA LEU A 123 -2.79 12.67 3.17
C LEU A 123 -1.67 11.77 3.67
N THR A 124 -0.57 12.34 4.17
CA THR A 124 0.48 11.56 4.82
C THR A 124 -0.08 10.98 6.11
N ALA A 125 -0.01 9.66 6.24
CA ALA A 125 -0.55 8.95 7.39
C ALA A 125 0.40 7.84 7.82
N ALA A 126 0.58 7.70 9.13
CA ALA A 126 1.26 6.54 9.68
C ALA A 126 0.31 5.33 9.56
N PRO A 127 0.81 4.15 9.18
CA PRO A 127 -0.03 2.98 9.10
C PRO A 127 -0.46 2.53 10.50
N ARG A 128 -1.67 1.97 10.56
CA ARG A 128 -2.18 1.35 11.79
C ARG A 128 -1.76 -0.11 11.82
N GLU A 129 -1.45 -0.63 13.01
CA GLU A 129 -1.32 -2.08 13.18
C GLU A 129 -2.72 -2.68 13.34
N LEU A 130 -3.05 -3.64 12.53
CA LEU A 130 -4.37 -4.27 12.58
C LEU A 130 -4.36 -5.69 13.20
#